data_906fe15f9fe58222c599d3daa0905bce
#
_entry.id   906fe15f9fe58222c599d3daa0905bce
#
_cell.length_a   1.000
_cell.length_b   1.000
_cell.length_c   1.000
_cell.angle_alpha   90.00
_cell.angle_beta   90.00
_cell.angle_gamma   90.00
#
_symmetry.space_group_name_H-M   'P 1'
#
loop_
_entity.id
_entity.type
_entity.pdbx_description
1 polymer ?
#
loop_
_entity_poly.entity_id
_entity_poly.type
_entity_poly.pdbx_seq_one_letter_code
_entity_poly.pdbx_strand_id
1 'polypeptide(L)'
;ANLESVLMMKPDLLVGWKSTFTNKMLQTPTFWQARQANVYIAESSLGAQSALTMDMEYKYIRDLGRIFNRNMEAERLIQEMQQSVAYTVAQTAHEKPPKALFIEVQGKHFRLYGHKTLAGNIGASLHADVIDTETPSISMEDVVEQNPDVIFLIVSDGEYSQADVIMNYVLTQPGLQGVNALRNKRVH
;
A
#
# COMPACT_ATOMS: atom_id res chain seq x y z
N ALA A 1 7.58 13.89 13.33
CA ALA A 1 7.88 13.97 14.77
C ALA A 1 9.36 13.66 14.97
N ASN A 2 10.04 14.37 15.87
CA ASN A 2 11.40 14.06 16.29
C ASN A 2 11.39 13.40 17.69
N LEU A 3 12.49 12.76 18.06
CA LEU A 3 12.61 12.03 19.32
C LEU A 3 12.33 12.92 20.55
N GLU A 4 12.86 14.14 20.57
CA GLU A 4 12.71 15.06 21.70
C GLU A 4 11.24 15.42 21.94
N SER A 5 10.50 15.77 20.85
CA SER A 5 9.08 16.09 20.95
C SER A 5 8.27 14.90 21.48
N VAL A 6 8.58 13.70 21.07
CA VAL A 6 7.88 12.50 21.54
C VAL A 6 8.22 12.19 23.00
N LEU A 7 9.47 12.36 23.43
CA LEU A 7 9.87 12.20 24.82
C LEU A 7 9.16 13.21 25.74
N MET A 8 8.97 14.45 25.28
CA MET A 8 8.23 15.49 26.05
C MET A 8 6.76 15.13 26.25
N MET A 9 6.14 14.40 25.34
CA MET A 9 4.75 13.93 25.44
C MET A 9 4.58 12.83 26.49
N LYS A 10 5.65 12.16 26.93
CA LYS A 10 5.63 11.03 27.88
C LYS A 10 4.57 9.99 27.51
N PRO A 11 4.60 9.40 26.32
CA PRO A 11 3.57 8.47 25.88
C PRO A 11 3.63 7.16 26.68
N ASP A 12 2.48 6.55 26.93
CA ASP A 12 2.37 5.18 27.46
C ASP A 12 2.44 4.14 26.34
N LEU A 13 2.07 4.56 25.11
CA LEU A 13 2.06 3.72 23.92
C LEU A 13 2.53 4.52 22.70
N LEU A 14 3.35 3.87 21.89
CA LEU A 14 3.70 4.34 20.54
C LEU A 14 3.21 3.31 19.53
N VAL A 15 2.53 3.78 18.50
CA VAL A 15 2.07 2.96 17.36
C VAL A 15 2.77 3.45 16.11
N GLY A 16 3.31 2.56 15.31
CA GLY A 16 3.97 2.96 14.08
C GLY A 16 4.52 1.81 13.24
N TRP A 17 5.32 2.17 12.26
CA TRP A 17 5.98 1.26 11.35
C TRP A 17 7.36 0.86 11.85
N LYS A 18 7.88 -0.30 11.41
CA LYS A 18 9.23 -0.77 11.78
C LYS A 18 10.31 0.29 11.52
N SER A 19 10.22 1.00 10.41
CA SER A 19 11.16 2.07 10.04
C SER A 19 11.19 3.24 11.03
N THR A 20 10.09 3.47 11.75
CA THR A 20 9.97 4.51 12.76
C THR A 20 10.80 4.18 14.02
N PHE A 21 10.88 2.89 14.38
CA PHE A 21 11.53 2.44 15.62
C PHE A 21 12.97 1.99 15.39
N THR A 22 13.77 2.90 14.88
CA THR A 22 15.22 2.72 14.64
C THR A 22 16.03 3.77 15.39
N ASN A 23 17.32 3.50 15.61
CA ASN A 23 18.23 4.45 16.26
C ASN A 23 18.31 5.82 15.55
N LYS A 24 17.99 5.86 14.26
CA LYS A 24 18.02 7.09 13.44
C LYS A 24 16.74 7.92 13.54
N MET A 25 15.65 7.32 14.02
CA MET A 25 14.32 7.95 14.09
C MET A 25 13.87 8.09 15.55
N LEU A 26 12.93 7.26 16.00
CA LEU A 26 12.36 7.32 17.35
C LEU A 26 12.97 6.28 18.31
N GLN A 27 14.19 5.80 18.05
CA GLN A 27 14.86 4.77 18.83
C GLN A 27 14.15 3.40 18.77
N THR A 28 14.78 2.40 19.37
CA THR A 28 14.29 1.01 19.34
C THR A 28 13.13 0.79 20.33
N PRO A 29 12.31 -0.27 20.14
CA PRO A 29 11.30 -0.64 21.14
C PRO A 29 11.88 -0.81 22.56
N THR A 30 13.07 -1.39 22.69
CA THR A 30 13.75 -1.57 23.98
C THR A 30 14.04 -0.24 24.68
N PHE A 31 14.38 0.83 23.93
CA PHE A 31 14.57 2.16 24.47
C PHE A 31 13.30 2.71 25.14
N TRP A 32 12.15 2.46 24.53
CA TRP A 32 10.84 2.88 25.04
C TRP A 32 10.37 2.03 26.21
N GLN A 33 10.55 0.72 26.13
CA GLN A 33 10.23 -0.21 27.25
C GLN A 33 10.99 0.14 28.52
N ALA A 34 12.27 0.53 28.41
CA ALA A 34 13.05 1.01 29.55
C ALA A 34 12.49 2.30 30.18
N ARG A 35 11.58 3.00 29.48
CA ARG A 35 10.87 4.21 29.92
C ARG A 35 9.40 3.95 30.24
N GLN A 36 9.02 2.68 30.38
CA GLN A 36 7.65 2.23 30.67
C GLN A 36 6.63 2.58 29.56
N ALA A 37 7.11 2.86 28.34
CA ALA A 37 6.27 3.06 27.18
C ALA A 37 6.23 1.78 26.34
N ASN A 38 5.03 1.36 25.94
CA ASN A 38 4.83 0.25 25.05
C ASN A 38 5.01 0.68 23.59
N VAL A 39 5.41 -0.28 22.74
CA VAL A 39 5.53 -0.04 21.30
C VAL A 39 4.74 -1.12 20.56
N TYR A 40 3.82 -0.68 19.70
CA TYR A 40 3.12 -1.55 18.78
C TYR A 40 3.58 -1.23 17.35
N ILE A 41 4.10 -2.24 16.66
CA ILE A 41 4.57 -2.13 15.27
C ILE A 41 3.59 -2.87 14.37
N ALA A 42 3.06 -2.17 13.35
CA ALA A 42 2.19 -2.77 12.35
C ALA A 42 2.92 -3.93 11.66
N GLU A 43 2.31 -5.12 11.62
CA GLU A 43 2.89 -6.34 11.07
C GLU A 43 3.22 -6.19 9.59
N SER A 44 2.37 -5.50 8.83
CA SER A 44 2.60 -5.15 7.43
C SER A 44 3.87 -4.33 7.17
N SER A 45 4.47 -3.76 8.23
CA SER A 45 5.73 -3.00 8.15
C SER A 45 6.99 -3.83 8.45
N LEU A 46 6.85 -5.08 8.89
CA LEU A 46 7.99 -5.89 9.37
C LEU A 46 8.92 -6.39 8.25
N GLY A 47 8.51 -6.25 6.99
CA GLY A 47 9.35 -6.50 5.81
C GLY A 47 9.23 -7.90 5.22
N ALA A 48 9.89 -8.08 4.12
CA ALA A 48 9.68 -8.87 2.94
C ALA A 48 9.80 -10.41 3.04
N GLN A 49 9.52 -11.08 4.12
CA GLN A 49 9.50 -12.55 4.13
C GLN A 49 8.13 -13.16 3.86
N SER A 50 7.06 -12.38 3.97
CA SER A 50 5.69 -12.80 3.64
C SER A 50 5.00 -11.77 2.76
N ALA A 51 4.06 -12.22 1.92
CA ALA A 51 3.21 -11.32 1.18
C ALA A 51 2.41 -10.44 2.14
N LEU A 52 2.27 -9.15 1.82
CA LEU A 52 1.41 -8.23 2.54
C LEU A 52 -0.03 -8.45 2.08
N THR A 53 -0.93 -8.70 3.02
CA THR A 53 -2.31 -9.06 2.71
C THR A 53 -3.31 -8.16 3.45
N MET A 54 -4.54 -8.11 2.96
CA MET A 54 -5.64 -7.46 3.66
C MET A 54 -5.90 -8.08 5.04
N ASP A 55 -5.64 -9.37 5.23
CA ASP A 55 -5.79 -10.01 6.54
C ASP A 55 -4.83 -9.44 7.59
N MET A 56 -3.62 -9.03 7.19
CA MET A 56 -2.71 -8.32 8.08
C MET A 56 -3.26 -6.95 8.50
N GLU A 57 -3.92 -6.24 7.58
CA GLU A 57 -4.58 -4.97 7.90
C GLU A 57 -5.81 -5.19 8.80
N TYR A 58 -6.60 -6.23 8.57
CA TYR A 58 -7.71 -6.59 9.48
C TYR A 58 -7.18 -6.94 10.88
N LYS A 59 -6.07 -7.66 10.97
CA LYS A 59 -5.40 -7.95 12.24
C LYS A 59 -4.93 -6.66 12.92
N TYR A 60 -4.32 -5.74 12.18
CA TYR A 60 -3.89 -4.45 12.68
C TYR A 60 -5.07 -3.66 13.28
N ILE A 61 -6.19 -3.57 12.58
CA ILE A 61 -7.41 -2.91 13.05
C ILE A 61 -7.93 -3.58 14.34
N ARG A 62 -7.96 -4.93 14.40
CA ARG A 62 -8.35 -5.66 15.62
C ARG A 62 -7.45 -5.38 16.81
N ASP A 63 -6.14 -5.37 16.56
CA ASP A 63 -5.17 -5.13 17.62
C ASP A 63 -5.31 -3.70 18.18
N LEU A 64 -5.53 -2.71 17.33
CA LEU A 64 -5.87 -1.35 17.79
C LEU A 64 -7.20 -1.32 18.53
N GLY A 65 -8.21 -2.04 18.05
CA GLY A 65 -9.48 -2.20 18.75
C GLY A 65 -9.33 -2.73 20.18
N ARG A 66 -8.47 -3.73 20.36
CA ARG A 66 -8.14 -4.29 21.70
C ARG A 66 -7.36 -3.31 22.55
N ILE A 67 -6.33 -2.67 22.01
CA ILE A 67 -5.48 -1.71 22.72
C ILE A 67 -6.30 -0.54 23.26
N PHE A 68 -7.24 -0.02 22.45
CA PHE A 68 -8.05 1.15 22.79
C PHE A 68 -9.43 0.81 23.36
N ASN A 69 -9.72 -0.48 23.63
CA ASN A 69 -11.02 -0.98 24.08
C ASN A 69 -12.18 -0.56 23.15
N ARG A 70 -11.94 -0.70 21.83
CA ARG A 70 -12.87 -0.37 20.73
C ARG A 70 -13.10 -1.58 19.81
N ASN A 71 -13.32 -2.74 20.43
CA ASN A 71 -13.43 -3.99 19.66
C ASN A 71 -14.62 -3.98 18.70
N MET A 72 -15.77 -3.44 19.11
CA MET A 72 -16.97 -3.40 18.26
C MET A 72 -16.78 -2.49 17.06
N GLU A 73 -16.15 -1.35 17.24
CA GLU A 73 -15.86 -0.41 16.16
C GLU A 73 -14.85 -1.01 15.18
N ALA A 74 -13.83 -1.71 15.69
CA ALA A 74 -12.85 -2.40 14.86
C ALA A 74 -13.48 -3.51 14.01
N GLU A 75 -14.32 -4.38 14.60
CA GLU A 75 -15.00 -5.44 13.84
C GLU A 75 -16.01 -4.87 12.85
N ARG A 76 -16.72 -3.80 13.19
CA ARG A 76 -17.62 -3.13 12.24
C ARG A 76 -16.85 -2.60 11.02
N LEU A 77 -15.72 -1.91 11.24
CA LEU A 77 -14.89 -1.41 10.14
C LEU A 77 -14.40 -2.55 9.23
N ILE A 78 -13.93 -3.66 9.83
CA ILE A 78 -13.48 -4.83 9.07
C ILE A 78 -14.64 -5.42 8.25
N GLN A 79 -15.83 -5.56 8.84
CA GLN A 79 -17.00 -6.06 8.12
C GLN A 79 -17.39 -5.15 6.95
N GLU A 80 -17.36 -3.83 7.14
CA GLU A 80 -17.64 -2.87 6.07
C GLU A 80 -16.63 -3.01 4.91
N MET A 81 -15.33 -3.16 5.23
CA MET A 81 -14.28 -3.40 4.23
C MET A 81 -14.51 -4.72 3.47
N GLN A 82 -14.77 -5.81 4.20
CA GLN A 82 -15.03 -7.13 3.60
C GLN A 82 -16.29 -7.13 2.72
N GLN A 83 -17.35 -6.46 3.16
CA GLN A 83 -18.60 -6.32 2.38
C GLN A 83 -18.36 -5.52 1.10
N SER A 84 -17.57 -4.45 1.15
CA SER A 84 -17.21 -3.65 -0.03
C SER A 84 -16.46 -4.49 -1.07
N VAL A 85 -15.49 -5.30 -0.62
CA VAL A 85 -14.78 -6.22 -1.50
C VAL A 85 -15.72 -7.26 -2.10
N ALA A 86 -16.54 -7.93 -1.27
CA ALA A 86 -17.48 -8.94 -1.71
C ALA A 86 -18.50 -8.39 -2.70
N TYR A 87 -19.01 -7.19 -2.44
CA TYR A 87 -19.94 -6.49 -3.35
C TYR A 87 -19.29 -6.24 -4.72
N THR A 88 -18.09 -5.68 -4.75
CA THR A 88 -17.37 -5.41 -6.01
C THR A 88 -17.13 -6.69 -6.80
N VAL A 89 -16.64 -7.74 -6.14
CA VAL A 89 -16.40 -9.05 -6.77
C VAL A 89 -17.70 -9.63 -7.35
N ALA A 90 -18.82 -9.53 -6.62
CA ALA A 90 -20.10 -10.03 -7.10
C ALA A 90 -20.60 -9.27 -8.34
N GLN A 91 -20.36 -7.94 -8.41
CA GLN A 91 -20.75 -7.14 -9.58
C GLN A 91 -19.90 -7.46 -10.82
N THR A 92 -18.64 -7.83 -10.64
CA THR A 92 -17.69 -8.06 -11.73
C THR A 92 -17.46 -9.54 -12.05
N ALA A 93 -18.13 -10.47 -11.35
CA ALA A 93 -17.92 -11.91 -11.47
C ALA A 93 -18.10 -12.49 -12.89
N HIS A 94 -18.86 -11.81 -13.74
CA HIS A 94 -19.14 -12.21 -15.13
C HIS A 94 -18.22 -11.52 -16.15
N GLU A 95 -17.40 -10.59 -15.69
CA GLU A 95 -16.48 -9.84 -16.54
C GLU A 95 -15.12 -10.52 -16.58
N LYS A 96 -14.40 -10.35 -17.69
CA LYS A 96 -13.01 -10.76 -17.72
C LYS A 96 -12.20 -9.88 -16.75
N PRO A 97 -11.40 -10.48 -15.86
CA PRO A 97 -10.52 -9.71 -14.99
C PRO A 97 -9.67 -8.73 -15.78
N PRO A 98 -9.71 -7.42 -15.46
CA PRO A 98 -8.85 -6.46 -16.12
C PRO A 98 -7.39 -6.67 -15.72
N LYS A 99 -6.48 -6.60 -16.68
CA LYS A 99 -5.04 -6.55 -16.38
C LYS A 99 -4.72 -5.25 -15.66
N ALA A 100 -4.37 -5.33 -14.39
CA ALA A 100 -4.09 -4.18 -13.54
C ALA A 100 -2.60 -4.07 -13.22
N LEU A 101 -2.06 -2.88 -13.42
CA LEU A 101 -0.68 -2.54 -13.12
C LEU A 101 -0.64 -1.50 -12.00
N PHE A 102 0.06 -1.82 -10.91
CA PHE A 102 0.29 -0.92 -9.76
C PHE A 102 1.76 -0.51 -9.77
N ILE A 103 2.05 0.77 -10.00
CA ILE A 103 3.42 1.26 -10.15
C ILE A 103 3.66 2.58 -9.44
N GLU A 104 4.91 2.78 -9.01
CA GLU A 104 5.47 4.04 -8.53
C GLU A 104 6.55 4.49 -9.50
N VAL A 105 6.54 5.77 -9.88
CA VAL A 105 7.54 6.33 -10.80
C VAL A 105 8.86 6.55 -10.06
N GLN A 106 9.94 5.92 -10.51
CA GLN A 106 11.29 6.06 -9.96
C GLN A 106 12.27 6.50 -11.05
N GLY A 107 12.27 7.80 -11.35
CA GLY A 107 13.08 8.37 -12.43
C GLY A 107 12.67 7.83 -13.80
N LYS A 108 13.50 6.99 -14.42
CA LYS A 108 13.23 6.37 -15.75
C LYS A 108 12.62 4.97 -15.67
N HIS A 109 12.49 4.41 -14.48
CA HIS A 109 11.94 3.08 -14.23
C HIS A 109 10.69 3.19 -13.36
N PHE A 110 9.94 2.10 -13.29
CA PHE A 110 8.78 1.99 -12.43
C PHE A 110 9.06 0.90 -11.39
N ARG A 111 8.75 1.20 -10.14
CA ARG A 111 8.65 0.16 -9.11
C ARG A 111 7.28 -0.51 -9.24
N LEU A 112 7.29 -1.83 -9.36
CA LEU A 112 6.09 -2.65 -9.47
C LEU A 112 5.59 -3.07 -8.09
N TYR A 113 4.30 -2.97 -7.90
CA TYR A 113 3.58 -3.45 -6.72
C TYR A 113 2.73 -4.68 -7.10
N GLY A 114 3.40 -5.84 -7.24
CA GLY A 114 2.78 -7.12 -7.57
C GLY A 114 2.07 -7.80 -6.37
N HIS A 115 1.72 -9.07 -6.52
CA HIS A 115 0.90 -9.85 -5.56
C HIS A 115 1.43 -9.88 -4.13
N LYS A 116 2.74 -9.73 -3.92
CA LYS A 116 3.36 -9.73 -2.59
C LYS A 116 3.24 -8.40 -1.86
N THR A 117 2.74 -7.36 -2.51
CA THR A 117 2.51 -6.04 -1.90
C THR A 117 1.05 -5.89 -1.50
N LEU A 118 0.77 -4.98 -0.58
CA LEU A 118 -0.62 -4.70 -0.18
C LEU A 118 -1.46 -4.19 -1.36
N ALA A 119 -0.92 -3.29 -2.19
CA ALA A 119 -1.63 -2.77 -3.36
C ALA A 119 -2.02 -3.88 -4.35
N GLY A 120 -1.07 -4.77 -4.68
CA GLY A 120 -1.35 -5.92 -5.54
C GLY A 120 -2.32 -6.91 -4.91
N ASN A 121 -2.23 -7.16 -3.59
CA ASN A 121 -3.17 -8.02 -2.88
C ASN A 121 -4.60 -7.44 -2.89
N ILE A 122 -4.75 -6.13 -2.69
CA ILE A 122 -6.05 -5.45 -2.83
C ILE A 122 -6.60 -5.62 -4.25
N GLY A 123 -5.79 -5.37 -5.27
CA GLY A 123 -6.19 -5.54 -6.67
C GLY A 123 -6.69 -6.96 -6.97
N ALA A 124 -5.93 -7.97 -6.55
CA ALA A 124 -6.30 -9.37 -6.71
C ALA A 124 -7.59 -9.73 -5.94
N SER A 125 -7.77 -9.19 -4.73
CA SER A 125 -9.00 -9.37 -3.94
C SER A 125 -10.25 -8.76 -4.60
N LEU A 126 -10.06 -7.77 -5.48
CA LEU A 126 -11.11 -7.12 -6.27
C LEU A 126 -11.31 -7.73 -7.66
N HIS A 127 -10.82 -8.95 -7.90
CA HIS A 127 -10.95 -9.68 -9.17
C HIS A 127 -10.13 -9.09 -10.33
N ALA A 128 -9.03 -8.38 -10.05
CA ALA A 128 -8.10 -7.95 -11.10
C ALA A 128 -7.03 -9.01 -11.38
N ASP A 129 -6.62 -9.12 -12.65
CA ASP A 129 -5.42 -9.84 -13.09
C ASP A 129 -4.21 -8.92 -12.86
N VAL A 130 -3.61 -9.04 -11.68
CA VAL A 130 -2.51 -8.17 -11.24
C VAL A 130 -1.23 -8.57 -11.96
N ILE A 131 -0.64 -7.64 -12.68
CA ILE A 131 0.65 -7.83 -13.33
C ILE A 131 1.74 -7.97 -12.26
N ASP A 132 2.50 -9.05 -12.34
CA ASP A 132 3.63 -9.34 -11.45
C ASP A 132 4.85 -9.77 -12.26
N THR A 133 6.04 -9.59 -11.71
CA THR A 133 7.31 -9.96 -12.30
C THR A 133 8.27 -10.49 -11.22
N GLU A 134 9.33 -11.18 -11.62
CA GLU A 134 10.34 -11.68 -10.69
C GLU A 134 11.08 -10.55 -9.97
N THR A 135 11.20 -9.38 -10.61
CA THR A 135 11.86 -8.21 -10.03
C THR A 135 10.85 -7.09 -9.76
N PRO A 136 11.04 -6.31 -8.69
CA PRO A 136 10.11 -5.22 -8.36
C PRO A 136 10.32 -3.96 -9.23
N SER A 137 11.13 -4.03 -10.28
CA SER A 137 11.40 -2.90 -11.18
C SER A 137 11.11 -3.30 -12.60
N ILE A 138 10.33 -2.48 -13.31
CA ILE A 138 9.99 -2.66 -14.71
C ILE A 138 10.31 -1.41 -15.52
N SER A 139 10.64 -1.61 -16.79
CA SER A 139 10.89 -0.53 -17.75
C SER A 139 9.59 -0.07 -18.42
N MET A 140 9.71 0.98 -19.22
CA MET A 140 8.59 1.44 -20.05
C MET A 140 8.24 0.42 -21.14
N GLU A 141 9.23 -0.27 -21.66
CA GLU A 141 9.09 -1.33 -22.66
C GLU A 141 8.30 -2.52 -22.09
N ASP A 142 8.59 -2.90 -20.84
CA ASP A 142 7.84 -3.94 -20.14
C ASP A 142 6.36 -3.56 -19.95
N VAL A 143 6.08 -2.28 -19.64
CA VAL A 143 4.69 -1.79 -19.53
C VAL A 143 3.96 -1.91 -20.87
N VAL A 144 4.64 -1.59 -21.97
CA VAL A 144 4.08 -1.74 -23.34
C VAL A 144 3.81 -3.21 -23.67
N GLU A 145 4.74 -4.10 -23.36
CA GLU A 145 4.59 -5.53 -23.59
C GLU A 145 3.45 -6.14 -22.79
N GLN A 146 3.36 -5.78 -21.50
CA GLN A 146 2.27 -6.23 -20.62
C GLN A 146 0.91 -5.68 -21.04
N ASN A 147 0.88 -4.50 -21.64
CA ASN A 147 -0.32 -3.82 -22.14
C ASN A 147 -1.49 -3.84 -21.16
N PRO A 148 -1.37 -3.21 -19.97
CA PRO A 148 -2.39 -3.20 -18.93
C PRO A 148 -3.67 -2.52 -19.41
N ASP A 149 -4.81 -3.01 -18.88
CA ASP A 149 -6.13 -2.41 -19.07
C ASP A 149 -6.38 -1.23 -18.14
N VAL A 150 -5.70 -1.22 -16.99
CA VAL A 150 -5.74 -0.15 -15.99
C VAL A 150 -4.39 0.00 -15.30
N ILE A 151 -3.99 1.24 -15.02
CA ILE A 151 -2.78 1.57 -14.25
C ILE A 151 -3.17 2.35 -13.00
N PHE A 152 -2.66 1.93 -11.84
CA PHE A 152 -2.73 2.67 -10.59
C PHE A 152 -1.35 3.22 -10.25
N LEU A 153 -1.25 4.54 -10.13
CA LEU A 153 -0.02 5.21 -9.72
C LEU A 153 0.03 5.29 -8.19
N ILE A 154 1.05 4.70 -7.63
CA ILE A 154 1.33 4.79 -6.20
C ILE A 154 2.24 6.00 -5.99
N VAL A 155 1.80 6.91 -5.13
CA VAL A 155 2.55 8.12 -4.79
C VAL A 155 2.82 8.10 -3.28
N SER A 156 4.08 8.27 -2.89
CA SER A 156 4.43 8.36 -1.47
C SER A 156 3.92 9.65 -0.84
N ASP A 157 3.68 9.65 0.48
CA ASP A 157 3.21 10.83 1.23
C ASP A 157 4.14 12.05 1.02
N GLY A 158 5.45 11.83 0.97
CA GLY A 158 6.43 12.89 0.71
C GLY A 158 6.34 13.50 -0.70
N GLU A 159 5.71 12.82 -1.64
CA GLU A 159 5.57 13.22 -3.04
C GLU A 159 4.13 13.59 -3.41
N TYR A 160 3.20 13.53 -2.46
CA TYR A 160 1.77 13.78 -2.72
C TYR A 160 1.50 15.15 -3.38
N SER A 161 2.25 16.17 -3.02
CA SER A 161 2.18 17.51 -3.67
C SER A 161 2.58 17.50 -5.15
N GLN A 162 3.20 16.42 -5.64
CA GLN A 162 3.63 16.23 -7.03
C GLN A 162 2.78 15.19 -7.76
N ALA A 163 1.70 14.71 -7.16
CA ALA A 163 0.85 13.65 -7.75
C ALA A 163 0.39 14.00 -9.17
N ASP A 164 -0.07 15.25 -9.39
CA ASP A 164 -0.49 15.72 -10.72
C ASP A 164 0.68 15.74 -11.73
N VAL A 165 1.88 16.08 -11.27
CA VAL A 165 3.08 16.09 -12.12
C VAL A 165 3.46 14.66 -12.51
N ILE A 166 3.41 13.72 -11.55
CA ILE A 166 3.67 12.30 -11.79
C ILE A 166 2.63 11.70 -12.73
N MET A 167 1.35 11.99 -12.52
CA MET A 167 0.27 11.59 -13.40
C MET A 167 0.50 12.11 -14.82
N ASN A 168 0.76 13.42 -14.96
CA ASN A 168 1.00 14.05 -16.26
C ASN A 168 2.25 13.46 -16.94
N TYR A 169 3.31 13.15 -16.18
CA TYR A 169 4.49 12.48 -16.72
C TYR A 169 4.12 11.16 -17.38
N VAL A 170 3.34 10.28 -16.74
CA VAL A 170 2.93 9.00 -17.32
C VAL A 170 2.01 9.21 -18.53
N LEU A 171 1.03 10.10 -18.44
CA LEU A 171 0.07 10.35 -19.50
C LEU A 171 0.69 10.93 -20.76
N THR A 172 1.82 11.63 -20.65
CA THR A 172 2.48 12.30 -21.79
C THR A 172 3.64 11.49 -22.40
N GLN A 173 3.98 10.32 -21.83
CA GLN A 173 5.04 9.47 -22.39
C GLN A 173 4.69 8.98 -23.79
N PRO A 174 5.47 9.32 -24.85
CA PRO A 174 5.17 8.88 -26.21
C PRO A 174 5.14 7.34 -26.34
N GLY A 175 6.03 6.64 -25.64
CA GLY A 175 6.10 5.18 -25.65
C GLY A 175 4.87 4.48 -25.08
N LEU A 176 4.11 5.12 -24.19
CA LEU A 176 2.94 4.52 -23.54
C LEU A 176 1.61 4.80 -24.26
N GLN A 177 1.58 5.65 -25.28
CA GLN A 177 0.33 6.08 -25.94
C GLN A 177 -0.47 4.93 -26.58
N GLY A 178 0.21 3.81 -26.91
CA GLY A 178 -0.41 2.60 -27.45
C GLY A 178 -1.03 1.67 -26.38
N VAL A 179 -0.70 1.87 -25.10
CA VAL A 179 -1.16 1.02 -23.99
C VAL A 179 -2.66 1.18 -23.76
N ASN A 180 -3.37 0.08 -23.55
CA ASN A 180 -4.82 0.06 -23.35
C ASN A 180 -5.28 1.02 -22.24
N ALA A 181 -4.59 1.05 -21.10
CA ALA A 181 -4.92 1.92 -19.99
C ALA A 181 -4.92 3.41 -20.38
N LEU A 182 -3.91 3.86 -21.14
CA LEU A 182 -3.84 5.25 -21.57
C LEU A 182 -4.89 5.57 -22.65
N ARG A 183 -5.05 4.69 -23.63
CA ARG A 183 -6.07 4.86 -24.69
C ARG A 183 -7.48 4.96 -24.13
N ASN A 184 -7.77 4.21 -23.08
CA ASN A 184 -9.09 4.15 -22.42
C ASN A 184 -9.22 5.11 -21.24
N LYS A 185 -8.21 5.95 -20.98
CA LYS A 185 -8.17 6.91 -19.85
C LYS A 185 -8.36 6.24 -18.48
N ARG A 186 -7.78 5.06 -18.30
CA ARG A 186 -7.82 4.26 -17.08
C ARG A 186 -6.47 4.28 -16.35
N VAL A 187 -5.94 5.45 -16.12
CA VAL A 187 -4.77 5.73 -15.28
C VAL A 187 -5.26 6.54 -14.09
N HIS A 188 -5.03 6.05 -12.87
CA HIS A 188 -5.56 6.56 -11.60
C HIS A 188 -4.46 6.82 -10.59
#